data_1bf0489dabf94dfbc9c53afa85c1131f
#
_entry.id   1bf0489dabf94dfbc9c53afa85c1131f
#
_cell.length_a   1.000
_cell.length_b   1.000
_cell.length_c   1.000
_cell.angle_alpha   90.00
_cell.angle_beta   90.00
_cell.angle_gamma   90.00
#
_symmetry.space_group_name_H-M   'P 1'
#
loop_
_entity.id
_entity.type
_entity.pdbx_description
1 polymer ?
#
loop_
_entity_poly.entity_id
_entity_poly.type
_entity_poly.pdbx_seq_one_letter_code
_entity_poly.pdbx_strand_id
1 'polypeptide(L)'
;LGSKDTTPAQIIAVFKNTEKKRFTIGINDDVTNLSLALDETPDTTPAGITSCKFWGLGADGTVGANKNSVKIIGDHTDMNVQAYFDYDSKKSGGLTVSHLRFGNAKITSTYLINKADFVACHKASYIRQYNMVEDVKPGGVFLLNCSWNAEELEEHLPGQVKKYIADNNIQFYTIDGVKIGKEIGLGNRINTVLQSAFFKLSKILPEEDAIKYMKDAATASYSKKGDAIVKMNHDAIDAGAQQIVKVEVPESWKNAQSEDLSVKHDGEGKLIDYVNDVLGPINQFRGMQLPVSTFEAYQTGEVPLGSSAFEKRGIAIDVPVWNNETCIECGNCSYVCPHACIRPVILTKEELDNAPEGIRYQNAMQLDGYYYAMAISVYDCTGCGSCANVCPVNNAGKKAPALVMTSFDDETAKEQEKYDYLVQLAEKQEVLDKFKISTVKGSQFRKPYLEFS
;
A
#
# COMPACT_ATOMS: atom_id res chain seq x y z
N LEU A 1 -24.33 9.90 -16.75
CA LEU A 1 -23.38 9.70 -15.64
C LEU A 1 -22.64 8.38 -15.83
N GLY A 2 -21.31 8.43 -15.78
CA GLY A 2 -20.51 7.22 -15.62
C GLY A 2 -20.59 6.70 -14.19
N SER A 3 -20.11 5.48 -13.94
CA SER A 3 -20.01 4.93 -12.57
C SER A 3 -18.85 5.50 -11.77
N LYS A 4 -18.28 6.61 -12.23
CA LYS A 4 -17.14 7.30 -11.62
C LYS A 4 -17.63 8.49 -10.79
N ASP A 5 -16.77 9.00 -9.92
CA ASP A 5 -17.08 10.17 -9.11
C ASP A 5 -17.40 11.38 -9.97
N THR A 6 -18.39 12.16 -9.52
CA THR A 6 -18.75 13.41 -10.15
C THR A 6 -18.17 14.57 -9.35
N THR A 7 -17.36 15.40 -10.01
CA THR A 7 -16.70 16.55 -9.39
C THR A 7 -17.51 17.84 -9.55
N PRO A 8 -17.27 18.87 -8.72
CA PRO A 8 -17.86 20.19 -8.90
C PRO A 8 -17.63 20.78 -10.30
N ALA A 9 -16.41 20.60 -10.86
CA ALA A 9 -16.08 21.04 -12.21
C ALA A 9 -17.02 20.43 -13.27
N GLN A 10 -17.30 19.13 -13.16
CA GLN A 10 -18.23 18.45 -14.07
C GLN A 10 -19.65 18.96 -13.94
N ILE A 11 -20.13 19.25 -12.74
CA ILE A 11 -21.46 19.85 -12.52
C ILE A 11 -21.53 21.26 -13.11
N ILE A 12 -20.47 22.07 -12.93
CA ILE A 12 -20.40 23.41 -13.55
C ILE A 12 -20.44 23.30 -15.08
N ALA A 13 -19.72 22.36 -15.66
CA ALA A 13 -19.76 22.11 -17.10
C ALA A 13 -21.17 21.77 -17.60
N VAL A 14 -21.94 21.01 -16.82
CA VAL A 14 -23.37 20.74 -17.15
C VAL A 14 -24.18 22.03 -17.20
N PHE A 15 -24.05 22.90 -16.20
CA PHE A 15 -24.80 24.18 -16.15
C PHE A 15 -24.35 25.19 -17.21
N LYS A 16 -23.10 25.13 -17.64
CA LYS A 16 -22.58 25.98 -18.73
C LYS A 16 -22.88 25.44 -20.13
N ASN A 17 -23.24 24.17 -20.26
CA ASN A 17 -23.47 23.54 -21.54
C ASN A 17 -24.76 24.04 -22.19
N THR A 18 -24.62 24.75 -23.31
CA THR A 18 -25.73 25.23 -24.16
C THR A 18 -25.80 24.57 -25.52
N GLU A 19 -24.79 23.77 -25.88
CA GLU A 19 -24.60 23.25 -27.24
C GLU A 19 -25.09 21.81 -27.37
N LYS A 20 -24.66 20.89 -26.44
CA LYS A 20 -24.97 19.48 -26.54
C LYS A 20 -26.29 19.15 -25.82
N LYS A 21 -27.32 18.71 -26.57
CA LYS A 21 -28.58 18.22 -25.96
C LYS A 21 -28.41 16.86 -25.26
N ARG A 22 -27.46 16.03 -25.72
CA ARG A 22 -27.08 14.75 -25.13
C ARG A 22 -25.58 14.79 -24.84
N PHE A 23 -25.20 14.47 -23.63
CA PHE A 23 -23.80 14.52 -23.20
C PHE A 23 -23.52 13.54 -22.07
N THR A 24 -22.25 13.29 -21.80
CA THR A 24 -21.74 12.49 -20.67
C THR A 24 -20.84 13.34 -19.79
N ILE A 25 -20.78 13.01 -18.50
CA ILE A 25 -19.78 13.48 -17.52
C ILE A 25 -19.28 12.29 -16.70
N GLY A 26 -18.13 12.44 -16.07
CA GLY A 26 -17.50 11.38 -15.25
C GLY A 26 -16.78 10.30 -16.05
N ILE A 27 -16.71 10.41 -17.35
CA ILE A 27 -15.95 9.53 -18.26
C ILE A 27 -15.26 10.36 -19.35
N ASN A 28 -14.21 9.79 -19.93
CA ASN A 28 -13.57 10.32 -21.13
C ASN A 28 -14.07 9.53 -22.34
N ASP A 29 -15.13 10.05 -23.00
CA ASP A 29 -15.78 9.38 -24.13
C ASP A 29 -15.14 9.85 -25.44
N ASP A 30 -14.14 9.13 -25.88
CA ASP A 30 -13.43 9.32 -27.15
C ASP A 30 -14.04 8.51 -28.31
N VAL A 31 -15.09 7.72 -28.05
CA VAL A 31 -15.81 6.92 -29.05
C VAL A 31 -16.96 7.71 -29.64
N THR A 32 -17.87 8.24 -28.81
CA THR A 32 -19.02 9.03 -29.28
C THR A 32 -18.83 10.53 -29.10
N ASN A 33 -17.76 10.95 -28.45
CA ASN A 33 -17.39 12.35 -28.20
C ASN A 33 -18.47 13.17 -27.51
N LEU A 34 -19.26 12.51 -26.62
CA LEU A 34 -20.34 13.16 -25.89
C LEU A 34 -19.88 13.79 -24.58
N SER A 35 -18.69 13.53 -24.10
CA SER A 35 -18.16 14.13 -22.86
C SER A 35 -18.09 15.65 -22.96
N LEU A 36 -18.50 16.33 -21.89
CA LEU A 36 -18.30 17.75 -21.76
C LEU A 36 -16.85 18.06 -21.41
N ALA A 37 -16.30 19.08 -22.03
CA ALA A 37 -15.01 19.64 -21.64
C ALA A 37 -15.11 20.30 -20.25
N LEU A 38 -14.01 20.27 -19.51
CA LEU A 38 -13.88 20.92 -18.21
C LEU A 38 -12.99 22.15 -18.37
N ASP A 39 -13.58 23.34 -18.34
CA ASP A 39 -12.86 24.61 -18.53
C ASP A 39 -12.19 25.09 -17.24
N GLU A 40 -12.67 24.62 -16.08
CA GLU A 40 -12.19 25.06 -14.77
C GLU A 40 -12.35 23.95 -13.73
N THR A 41 -11.46 23.95 -12.74
CA THR A 41 -11.50 23.06 -11.56
C THR A 41 -11.43 23.91 -10.29
N PRO A 42 -12.53 24.61 -9.91
CA PRO A 42 -12.50 25.52 -8.78
C PRO A 42 -12.39 24.77 -7.45
N ASP A 43 -11.71 25.40 -6.49
CA ASP A 43 -11.83 24.98 -5.09
C ASP A 43 -13.19 25.48 -4.55
N THR A 44 -14.09 24.54 -4.34
CA THR A 44 -15.44 24.80 -3.80
C THR A 44 -15.52 24.61 -2.30
N THR A 45 -14.38 24.47 -1.62
CA THR A 45 -14.31 24.37 -0.16
C THR A 45 -14.74 25.70 0.47
N PRO A 46 -15.77 25.74 1.33
CA PRO A 46 -16.16 26.97 2.00
C PRO A 46 -15.02 27.54 2.85
N ALA A 47 -14.95 28.87 2.96
CA ALA A 47 -14.00 29.52 3.84
C ALA A 47 -14.19 29.04 5.31
N GLY A 48 -13.11 28.78 5.99
CA GLY A 48 -13.12 28.26 7.36
C GLY A 48 -13.34 26.74 7.49
N ILE A 49 -13.29 26.01 6.38
CA ILE A 49 -13.23 24.54 6.34
C ILE A 49 -11.80 24.09 6.02
N THR A 50 -11.26 23.21 6.83
CA THR A 50 -10.00 22.50 6.59
C THR A 50 -10.31 21.14 5.98
N SER A 51 -9.59 20.80 4.91
CA SER A 51 -9.71 19.53 4.19
C SER A 51 -8.45 18.70 4.37
N CYS A 52 -8.60 17.42 4.73
CA CYS A 52 -7.48 16.50 4.94
C CYS A 52 -7.67 15.20 4.19
N LYS A 53 -6.58 14.64 3.64
CA LYS A 53 -6.56 13.31 3.01
C LYS A 53 -5.51 12.44 3.66
N PHE A 54 -5.84 11.15 3.83
CA PHE A 54 -4.92 10.17 4.40
C PHE A 54 -4.89 8.94 3.51
N TRP A 55 -3.72 8.64 3.00
CA TRP A 55 -3.44 7.49 2.14
C TRP A 55 -2.85 6.39 2.99
N GLY A 56 -3.60 5.34 3.23
CA GLY A 56 -3.24 4.23 4.11
C GLY A 56 -3.43 2.87 3.48
N LEU A 57 -2.90 1.86 4.14
CA LEU A 57 -3.03 0.47 3.77
C LEU A 57 -4.23 -0.14 4.49
N GLY A 58 -5.04 -0.91 3.78
CA GLY A 58 -6.14 -1.65 4.38
C GLY A 58 -5.66 -2.52 5.54
N ALA A 59 -6.36 -2.43 6.67
CA ALA A 59 -6.04 -3.08 7.95
C ALA A 59 -4.83 -2.52 8.74
N ASP A 60 -4.22 -1.40 8.32
CA ASP A 60 -3.17 -0.72 9.09
C ASP A 60 -3.68 0.10 10.28
N GLY A 61 -5.01 0.26 10.40
CA GLY A 61 -5.66 1.04 11.45
C GLY A 61 -5.92 2.51 11.10
N THR A 62 -5.51 3.00 9.93
CA THR A 62 -5.70 4.39 9.48
C THR A 62 -7.15 4.84 9.56
N VAL A 63 -8.09 4.03 9.04
CA VAL A 63 -9.52 4.36 9.05
C VAL A 63 -10.04 4.47 10.49
N GLY A 64 -9.62 3.57 11.39
CA GLY A 64 -9.98 3.61 12.80
C GLY A 64 -9.47 4.89 13.50
N ALA A 65 -8.21 5.25 13.26
CA ALA A 65 -7.62 6.48 13.78
C ALA A 65 -8.35 7.74 13.27
N ASN A 66 -8.68 7.78 11.97
CA ASN A 66 -9.40 8.89 11.38
C ASN A 66 -10.84 9.02 11.90
N LYS A 67 -11.55 7.91 12.12
CA LYS A 67 -12.85 7.91 12.80
C LYS A 67 -12.74 8.47 14.23
N ASN A 68 -11.69 8.09 14.94
CA ASN A 68 -11.42 8.63 16.28
C ASN A 68 -11.08 10.13 16.23
N SER A 69 -10.28 10.58 15.25
CA SER A 69 -9.98 12.01 15.07
C SER A 69 -11.24 12.83 14.83
N VAL A 70 -12.13 12.37 13.94
CA VAL A 70 -13.42 13.03 13.68
C VAL A 70 -14.27 13.13 14.95
N LYS A 71 -14.29 12.05 15.73
CA LYS A 71 -15.02 12.03 17.02
C LYS A 71 -14.40 13.00 18.02
N ILE A 72 -13.10 13.02 18.20
CA ILE A 72 -12.40 13.97 19.09
C ILE A 72 -12.74 15.41 18.69
N ILE A 73 -12.65 15.76 17.40
CA ILE A 73 -12.94 17.11 16.92
C ILE A 73 -14.42 17.46 17.19
N GLY A 74 -15.35 16.57 16.84
CA GLY A 74 -16.78 16.81 17.00
C GLY A 74 -17.26 16.85 18.45
N ASP A 75 -16.68 16.05 19.35
CA ASP A 75 -17.08 15.99 20.76
C ASP A 75 -16.48 17.14 21.60
N HIS A 76 -15.36 17.75 21.14
CA HIS A 76 -14.60 18.72 21.93
C HIS A 76 -14.51 20.11 21.29
N THR A 77 -15.20 20.35 20.17
CA THR A 77 -15.26 21.65 19.49
C THR A 77 -16.66 21.92 18.97
N ASP A 78 -16.95 23.18 18.64
CA ASP A 78 -18.19 23.57 17.94
C ASP A 78 -18.09 23.39 16.42
N MET A 79 -17.05 22.73 15.92
CA MET A 79 -16.83 22.55 14.48
C MET A 79 -17.81 21.53 13.89
N ASN A 80 -18.27 21.80 12.67
CA ASN A 80 -18.88 20.78 11.84
C ASN A 80 -17.79 19.81 11.36
N VAL A 81 -18.09 18.53 11.34
CA VAL A 81 -17.16 17.48 10.89
C VAL A 81 -17.82 16.58 9.86
N GLN A 82 -17.04 16.15 8.87
CA GLN A 82 -17.46 15.20 7.86
C GLN A 82 -16.30 14.24 7.58
N ALA A 83 -16.60 12.96 7.44
CA ALA A 83 -15.65 11.97 6.99
C ALA A 83 -16.23 11.08 5.89
N TYR A 84 -15.43 10.75 4.91
CA TYR A 84 -15.70 9.72 3.92
C TYR A 84 -14.47 8.83 3.78
N PHE A 85 -14.68 7.53 3.66
CA PHE A 85 -13.62 6.55 3.54
C PHE A 85 -13.79 5.80 2.22
N ASP A 86 -12.83 6.00 1.33
CA ASP A 86 -12.76 5.33 0.05
C ASP A 86 -11.88 4.07 0.20
N TYR A 87 -12.36 2.95 -0.33
CA TYR A 87 -11.72 1.65 -0.21
C TYR A 87 -11.47 1.06 -1.58
N ASP A 88 -10.28 0.52 -1.78
CA ASP A 88 -10.00 -0.39 -2.87
C ASP A 88 -10.89 -1.64 -2.75
N SER A 89 -11.20 -2.26 -3.88
CA SER A 89 -11.96 -3.52 -3.95
C SER A 89 -11.22 -4.72 -3.33
N LYS A 90 -9.91 -4.63 -3.13
CA LYS A 90 -9.07 -5.69 -2.56
C LYS A 90 -9.24 -5.79 -1.05
N LYS A 91 -9.49 -7.01 -0.53
CA LYS A 91 -9.75 -7.23 0.90
C LYS A 91 -8.51 -7.11 1.77
N SER A 92 -7.37 -7.61 1.32
CA SER A 92 -6.12 -7.58 2.07
C SER A 92 -5.17 -6.55 1.49
N GLY A 93 -4.76 -5.58 2.32
CA GLY A 93 -3.79 -4.57 1.93
C GLY A 93 -4.21 -3.73 0.73
N GLY A 94 -5.51 -3.56 0.51
CA GLY A 94 -6.03 -2.60 -0.45
C GLY A 94 -5.75 -1.17 -0.02
N LEU A 95 -5.70 -0.26 -0.97
CA LEU A 95 -5.57 1.16 -0.68
C LEU A 95 -6.81 1.68 0.07
N THR A 96 -6.60 2.53 1.06
CA THR A 96 -7.66 3.30 1.71
C THR A 96 -7.33 4.78 1.61
N VAL A 97 -8.30 5.59 1.19
CA VAL A 97 -8.18 7.04 1.18
C VAL A 97 -9.26 7.63 2.09
N SER A 98 -8.84 8.25 3.18
CA SER A 98 -9.76 8.93 4.09
C SER A 98 -9.83 10.41 3.75
N HIS A 99 -11.04 10.93 3.60
CA HIS A 99 -11.35 12.32 3.33
C HIS A 99 -12.03 12.94 4.55
N LEU A 100 -11.38 13.88 5.20
CA LEU A 100 -11.91 14.56 6.38
C LEU A 100 -12.08 16.05 6.09
N ARG A 101 -13.23 16.60 6.47
CA ARG A 101 -13.49 18.05 6.48
C ARG A 101 -13.97 18.46 7.87
N PHE A 102 -13.47 19.57 8.36
CA PHE A 102 -13.92 20.14 9.64
C PHE A 102 -13.74 21.66 9.64
N GLY A 103 -14.59 22.35 10.39
CA GLY A 103 -14.54 23.80 10.54
C GLY A 103 -15.85 24.39 11.03
N ASN A 104 -15.86 25.71 11.23
CA ASN A 104 -17.03 26.40 11.77
C ASN A 104 -18.16 26.62 10.75
N ALA A 105 -17.84 26.56 9.46
CA ALA A 105 -18.86 26.68 8.40
C ALA A 105 -19.61 25.34 8.24
N LYS A 106 -20.87 25.43 7.80
CA LYS A 106 -21.68 24.25 7.47
C LYS A 106 -21.03 23.50 6.28
N ILE A 107 -20.80 22.20 6.44
CA ILE A 107 -20.25 21.34 5.39
C ILE A 107 -21.40 20.74 4.58
N THR A 108 -21.54 21.16 3.34
CA THR A 108 -22.53 20.64 2.39
C THR A 108 -21.90 19.89 1.22
N SER A 109 -20.58 19.68 1.26
CA SER A 109 -19.83 19.00 0.20
C SER A 109 -20.14 17.51 0.18
N THR A 110 -20.72 17.01 -0.93
CA THR A 110 -21.10 15.61 -1.14
C THR A 110 -20.12 14.87 -2.07
N TYR A 111 -18.97 15.47 -2.35
CA TYR A 111 -17.92 15.00 -3.26
C TYR A 111 -16.60 14.77 -2.51
N LEU A 112 -15.72 13.97 -3.09
CA LEU A 112 -14.40 13.69 -2.55
C LEU A 112 -13.51 14.95 -2.52
N ILE A 113 -12.53 14.96 -1.65
CA ILE A 113 -11.55 16.05 -1.55
C ILE A 113 -10.54 15.86 -2.69
N ASN A 114 -10.45 16.86 -3.57
CA ASN A 114 -9.45 16.87 -4.64
C ASN A 114 -8.21 17.67 -4.23
N LYS A 115 -8.38 18.75 -3.45
CA LYS A 115 -7.30 19.57 -2.92
C LYS A 115 -7.46 19.69 -1.41
N ALA A 116 -6.39 19.39 -0.66
CA ALA A 116 -6.40 19.32 0.79
C ALA A 116 -5.37 20.27 1.40
N ASP A 117 -5.68 20.77 2.58
CA ASP A 117 -4.77 21.57 3.38
C ASP A 117 -3.69 20.70 4.06
N PHE A 118 -4.03 19.42 4.30
CA PHE A 118 -3.15 18.41 4.87
C PHE A 118 -3.31 17.07 4.12
N VAL A 119 -2.20 16.47 3.71
CA VAL A 119 -2.16 15.11 3.15
C VAL A 119 -1.15 14.27 3.91
N ALA A 120 -1.54 13.07 4.32
CA ALA A 120 -0.64 12.09 4.92
C ALA A 120 -0.54 10.84 4.06
N CYS A 121 0.69 10.35 3.88
CA CYS A 121 1.00 9.06 3.28
C CYS A 121 1.56 8.13 4.35
N HIS A 122 0.82 7.07 4.67
CA HIS A 122 1.16 6.15 5.75
C HIS A 122 2.10 5.02 5.33
N LYS A 123 2.34 4.86 4.03
CA LYS A 123 3.24 3.84 3.49
C LYS A 123 4.19 4.48 2.46
N ALA A 124 5.49 4.44 2.73
CA ALA A 124 6.51 5.10 1.90
C ALA A 124 6.46 4.68 0.42
N SER A 125 6.25 3.38 0.13
CA SER A 125 6.18 2.89 -1.26
C SER A 125 5.05 3.51 -2.08
N TYR A 126 4.00 4.05 -1.45
CA TYR A 126 2.88 4.69 -2.15
C TYR A 126 3.29 5.96 -2.89
N ILE A 127 4.39 6.62 -2.47
CA ILE A 127 4.86 7.85 -3.12
C ILE A 127 5.27 7.64 -4.57
N ARG A 128 5.65 6.40 -4.95
CA ARG A 128 5.97 6.03 -6.34
C ARG A 128 4.79 5.38 -7.07
N GLN A 129 3.76 4.95 -6.34
CA GLN A 129 2.60 4.24 -6.92
C GLN A 129 1.45 5.20 -7.24
N TYR A 130 1.25 6.22 -6.40
CA TYR A 130 0.09 7.12 -6.47
C TYR A 130 0.51 8.58 -6.49
N ASN A 131 -0.24 9.40 -7.24
CA ASN A 131 0.01 10.83 -7.33
C ASN A 131 -0.74 11.60 -6.24
N MET A 132 -0.37 11.39 -4.96
CA MET A 132 -1.06 11.98 -3.82
C MET A 132 -0.55 13.37 -3.43
N VAL A 133 0.67 13.72 -3.81
CA VAL A 133 1.26 15.00 -3.40
C VAL A 133 0.60 16.16 -4.13
N GLU A 134 0.14 15.94 -5.35
CA GLU A 134 -0.65 16.93 -6.09
C GLU A 134 -2.00 17.24 -5.46
N ASP A 135 -2.48 16.42 -4.53
CA ASP A 135 -3.68 16.73 -3.74
C ASP A 135 -3.43 17.86 -2.72
N VAL A 136 -2.18 18.17 -2.36
CA VAL A 136 -1.84 19.21 -1.39
C VAL A 136 -2.03 20.59 -2.02
N LYS A 137 -2.77 21.48 -1.34
CA LYS A 137 -2.88 22.90 -1.75
C LYS A 137 -1.53 23.61 -1.62
N PRO A 138 -1.23 24.64 -2.44
CA PRO A 138 -0.04 25.45 -2.25
C PRO A 138 0.10 25.96 -0.79
N GLY A 139 1.27 25.80 -0.20
CA GLY A 139 1.54 26.12 1.21
C GLY A 139 0.96 25.12 2.23
N GLY A 140 0.25 24.09 1.77
CA GLY A 140 -0.31 23.04 2.61
C GLY A 140 0.76 22.12 3.22
N VAL A 141 0.32 21.13 3.99
CA VAL A 141 1.17 20.19 4.72
C VAL A 141 1.14 18.80 4.08
N PHE A 142 2.33 18.23 3.85
CA PHE A 142 2.50 16.83 3.46
C PHE A 142 3.28 16.09 4.54
N LEU A 143 2.73 14.97 5.04
CA LEU A 143 3.36 14.06 6.01
C LEU A 143 3.61 12.71 5.36
N LEU A 144 4.87 12.26 5.32
CA LEU A 144 5.26 10.95 4.82
C LEU A 144 5.75 10.06 5.98
N ASN A 145 5.15 8.89 6.15
CA ASN A 145 5.66 7.88 7.06
C ASN A 145 6.77 7.08 6.37
N CYS A 146 8.00 7.37 6.73
CA CYS A 146 9.20 6.69 6.21
C CYS A 146 10.36 6.77 7.19
N SER A 147 11.35 5.90 7.01
CA SER A 147 12.63 5.92 7.76
C SER A 147 13.71 6.75 7.07
N TRP A 148 13.43 7.37 5.92
CA TRP A 148 14.39 7.98 5.04
C TRP A 148 15.02 9.24 5.64
N ASN A 149 16.33 9.33 5.61
CA ASN A 149 17.10 10.54 5.85
C ASN A 149 17.08 11.49 4.62
N ALA A 150 17.79 12.60 4.67
CA ALA A 150 17.77 13.59 3.60
C ALA A 150 18.36 13.06 2.27
N GLU A 151 19.37 12.20 2.32
CA GLU A 151 20.00 11.61 1.13
C GLU A 151 19.08 10.56 0.51
N GLU A 152 18.48 9.72 1.34
CA GLU A 152 17.49 8.71 0.93
C GLU A 152 16.21 9.37 0.38
N LEU A 153 15.76 10.49 0.94
CA LEU A 153 14.65 11.28 0.36
C LEU A 153 14.99 11.79 -1.05
N GLU A 154 16.24 12.23 -1.27
CA GLU A 154 16.69 12.65 -2.60
C GLU A 154 16.65 11.49 -3.60
N GLU A 155 16.99 10.28 -3.17
CA GLU A 155 17.02 9.08 -4.01
C GLU A 155 15.62 8.51 -4.28
N HIS A 156 14.80 8.37 -3.23
CA HIS A 156 13.53 7.64 -3.31
C HIS A 156 12.34 8.48 -3.80
N LEU A 157 12.37 9.81 -3.64
CA LEU A 157 11.28 10.65 -4.09
C LEU A 157 11.31 10.85 -5.61
N PRO A 158 10.19 10.58 -6.31
CA PRO A 158 10.08 10.88 -7.75
C PRO A 158 10.31 12.35 -8.06
N GLY A 159 10.90 12.63 -9.22
CA GLY A 159 11.21 14.00 -9.62
C GLY A 159 9.98 14.92 -9.69
N GLN A 160 8.84 14.42 -10.16
CA GLN A 160 7.58 15.17 -10.17
C GLN A 160 7.07 15.51 -8.77
N VAL A 161 7.28 14.62 -7.78
CA VAL A 161 6.94 14.84 -6.37
C VAL A 161 7.83 15.94 -5.78
N LYS A 162 9.15 15.83 -5.97
CA LYS A 162 10.11 16.86 -5.55
C LYS A 162 9.75 18.22 -6.13
N LYS A 163 9.51 18.28 -7.44
CA LYS A 163 9.15 19.50 -8.14
C LYS A 163 7.85 20.12 -7.60
N TYR A 164 6.80 19.31 -7.41
CA TYR A 164 5.52 19.82 -6.88
C TYR A 164 5.68 20.41 -5.47
N ILE A 165 6.42 19.72 -4.60
CA ILE A 165 6.70 20.19 -3.22
C ILE A 165 7.39 21.56 -3.26
N ALA A 166 8.43 21.71 -4.09
CA ALA A 166 9.22 22.94 -4.17
C ALA A 166 8.45 24.08 -4.84
N ASP A 167 7.75 23.84 -5.96
CA ASP A 167 7.03 24.88 -6.70
C ASP A 167 5.83 25.42 -5.92
N ASN A 168 5.19 24.60 -5.09
CA ASN A 168 4.02 24.97 -4.33
C ASN A 168 4.30 25.31 -2.86
N ASN A 169 5.58 25.42 -2.45
CA ASN A 169 5.97 25.70 -1.08
C ASN A 169 5.32 24.79 -0.05
N ILE A 170 5.21 23.50 -0.35
CA ILE A 170 4.59 22.51 0.53
C ILE A 170 5.44 22.35 1.80
N GLN A 171 4.79 22.40 2.96
CA GLN A 171 5.42 22.11 4.24
C GLN A 171 5.59 20.60 4.37
N PHE A 172 6.78 20.10 4.05
CA PHE A 172 7.05 18.67 4.02
C PHE A 172 7.60 18.16 5.35
N TYR A 173 7.00 17.08 5.86
CA TYR A 173 7.40 16.43 7.10
C TYR A 173 7.51 14.92 6.91
N THR A 174 8.42 14.30 7.68
CA THR A 174 8.54 12.83 7.78
C THR A 174 8.38 12.37 9.23
N ILE A 175 8.03 11.10 9.39
CA ILE A 175 7.98 10.42 10.67
C ILE A 175 8.23 8.92 10.45
N ASP A 176 9.07 8.29 11.28
CA ASP A 176 9.26 6.85 11.27
C ASP A 176 8.34 6.17 12.30
N GLY A 177 7.06 6.07 11.94
CA GLY A 177 6.04 5.46 12.80
C GLY A 177 6.31 3.98 13.07
N VAL A 178 6.96 3.26 12.14
CA VAL A 178 7.27 1.84 12.31
C VAL A 178 8.35 1.64 13.37
N LYS A 179 9.42 2.42 13.33
CA LYS A 179 10.47 2.42 14.35
C LYS A 179 9.89 2.76 15.73
N ILE A 180 9.13 3.86 15.81
CA ILE A 180 8.46 4.29 17.05
C ILE A 180 7.58 3.17 17.60
N GLY A 181 6.74 2.54 16.77
CA GLY A 181 5.86 1.45 17.18
C GLY A 181 6.63 0.22 17.70
N LYS A 182 7.73 -0.16 17.03
CA LYS A 182 8.61 -1.26 17.46
C LYS A 182 9.29 -0.96 18.81
N GLU A 183 9.83 0.25 19.00
CA GLU A 183 10.51 0.67 20.24
C GLU A 183 9.57 0.69 21.46
N ILE A 184 8.32 1.08 21.26
CA ILE A 184 7.30 1.13 22.32
C ILE A 184 6.68 -0.26 22.61
N GLY A 185 6.85 -1.23 21.70
CA GLY A 185 6.27 -2.58 21.82
C GLY A 185 4.90 -2.74 21.17
N LEU A 186 4.43 -1.75 20.38
CA LEU A 186 3.21 -1.85 19.57
C LEU A 186 3.43 -2.61 18.25
N GLY A 187 4.69 -2.95 17.92
CA GLY A 187 5.06 -3.59 16.65
C GLY A 187 4.73 -2.67 15.46
N ASN A 188 4.02 -3.22 14.48
CA ASN A 188 3.67 -2.49 13.27
C ASN A 188 2.38 -1.64 13.39
N ARG A 189 1.86 -1.44 14.61
CA ARG A 189 0.66 -0.64 14.85
C ARG A 189 1.02 0.84 14.99
N ILE A 190 1.05 1.53 13.86
CA ILE A 190 1.50 2.92 13.76
C ILE A 190 0.38 3.96 13.77
N ASN A 191 -0.88 3.52 13.71
CA ASN A 191 -2.03 4.40 13.55
C ASN A 191 -2.15 5.48 14.64
N THR A 192 -1.86 5.14 15.90
CA THR A 192 -1.89 6.10 17.04
C THR A 192 -0.77 7.13 16.91
N VAL A 193 0.43 6.71 16.49
CA VAL A 193 1.58 7.59 16.24
C VAL A 193 1.24 8.61 15.16
N LEU A 194 0.72 8.14 14.03
CA LEU A 194 0.37 9.00 12.88
C LEU A 194 -0.82 9.92 13.16
N GLN A 195 -1.79 9.46 13.97
CA GLN A 195 -2.89 10.31 14.43
C GLN A 195 -2.39 11.47 15.30
N SER A 196 -1.43 11.23 16.18
CA SER A 196 -0.82 12.26 17.00
C SER A 196 -0.06 13.29 16.15
N ALA A 197 0.73 12.79 15.18
CA ALA A 197 1.41 13.66 14.21
C ALA A 197 0.42 14.54 13.41
N PHE A 198 -0.72 13.98 13.01
CA PHE A 198 -1.79 14.73 12.35
C PHE A 198 -2.30 15.89 13.22
N PHE A 199 -2.67 15.65 14.49
CA PHE A 199 -3.15 16.72 15.35
C PHE A 199 -2.10 17.81 15.58
N LYS A 200 -0.83 17.43 15.74
CA LYS A 200 0.29 18.38 15.89
C LYS A 200 0.45 19.28 14.67
N LEU A 201 0.42 18.71 13.47
CA LEU A 201 0.69 19.45 12.24
C LEU A 201 -0.54 20.22 11.72
N SER A 202 -1.74 19.69 11.91
CA SER A 202 -2.97 20.33 11.44
C SER A 202 -3.42 21.50 12.30
N LYS A 203 -2.97 21.57 13.55
CA LYS A 203 -3.26 22.67 14.51
C LYS A 203 -4.77 22.95 14.69
N ILE A 204 -5.59 21.94 14.53
CA ILE A 204 -7.07 22.05 14.65
C ILE A 204 -7.48 22.30 16.08
N LEU A 205 -6.76 21.68 17.01
CA LEU A 205 -6.89 21.84 18.45
C LEU A 205 -5.58 22.35 19.02
N PRO A 206 -5.57 23.01 20.19
CA PRO A 206 -4.35 23.19 20.96
C PRO A 206 -3.69 21.84 21.19
N GLU A 207 -2.36 21.76 21.05
CA GLU A 207 -1.61 20.50 21.10
C GLU A 207 -1.85 19.72 22.40
N GLU A 208 -1.85 20.42 23.54
CA GLU A 208 -2.08 19.83 24.86
C GLU A 208 -3.47 19.18 24.97
N ASP A 209 -4.49 19.84 24.43
CA ASP A 209 -5.88 19.33 24.41
C ASP A 209 -5.99 18.11 23.50
N ALA A 210 -5.40 18.16 22.32
CA ALA A 210 -5.40 17.03 21.38
C ALA A 210 -4.75 15.78 21.99
N ILE A 211 -3.57 15.94 22.61
CA ILE A 211 -2.84 14.86 23.29
C ILE A 211 -3.69 14.30 24.44
N LYS A 212 -4.29 15.17 25.25
CA LYS A 212 -5.17 14.76 26.36
C LYS A 212 -6.35 13.95 25.85
N TYR A 213 -7.11 14.44 24.88
CA TYR A 213 -8.28 13.74 24.35
C TYR A 213 -7.92 12.42 23.66
N MET A 214 -6.78 12.35 22.99
CA MET A 214 -6.26 11.09 22.43
C MET A 214 -5.94 10.09 23.55
N LYS A 215 -5.29 10.50 24.63
CA LYS A 215 -4.98 9.63 25.78
C LYS A 215 -6.23 9.15 26.48
N ASP A 216 -7.22 10.03 26.67
CA ASP A 216 -8.52 9.66 27.26
C ASP A 216 -9.24 8.61 26.39
N ALA A 217 -9.27 8.81 25.08
CA ALA A 217 -9.85 7.85 24.12
C ALA A 217 -9.10 6.50 24.10
N ALA A 218 -7.76 6.52 24.17
CA ALA A 218 -6.94 5.32 24.27
C ALA A 218 -7.21 4.56 25.58
N THR A 219 -7.31 5.26 26.70
CA THR A 219 -7.65 4.68 28.00
C THR A 219 -9.05 4.02 27.95
N ALA A 220 -10.05 4.71 27.42
CA ALA A 220 -11.39 4.16 27.28
C ALA A 220 -11.42 2.90 26.39
N SER A 221 -10.60 2.86 25.34
CA SER A 221 -10.57 1.75 24.37
C SER A 221 -9.80 0.53 24.88
N TYR A 222 -8.74 0.75 25.66
CA TYR A 222 -7.76 -0.30 26.00
C TYR A 222 -7.72 -0.67 27.50
N SER A 223 -8.46 0.01 28.40
CA SER A 223 -8.46 -0.30 29.84
C SER A 223 -8.73 -1.78 30.14
N LYS A 224 -9.64 -2.41 29.40
CA LYS A 224 -9.95 -3.84 29.54
C LYS A 224 -8.79 -4.78 29.13
N LYS A 225 -7.78 -4.28 28.44
CA LYS A 225 -6.60 -5.05 28.00
C LYS A 225 -5.41 -4.91 28.96
N GLY A 226 -5.56 -4.10 30.02
CA GLY A 226 -4.57 -3.86 31.07
C GLY A 226 -3.76 -2.59 30.91
N ASP A 227 -3.22 -2.10 32.01
CA ASP A 227 -2.54 -0.81 32.12
C ASP A 227 -1.29 -0.70 31.22
N ALA A 228 -0.59 -1.81 31.01
CA ALA A 228 0.57 -1.85 30.14
C ALA A 228 0.21 -1.48 28.67
N ILE A 229 -0.93 -1.94 28.17
CA ILE A 229 -1.39 -1.62 26.82
C ILE A 229 -1.85 -0.15 26.74
N VAL A 230 -2.51 0.36 27.77
CA VAL A 230 -2.88 1.77 27.87
C VAL A 230 -1.63 2.64 27.84
N LYS A 231 -0.63 2.31 28.66
CA LYS A 231 0.63 3.04 28.72
C LYS A 231 1.35 3.06 27.36
N MET A 232 1.48 1.91 26.70
CA MET A 232 2.09 1.86 25.36
C MET A 232 1.39 2.79 24.33
N ASN A 233 0.04 2.88 24.39
CA ASN A 233 -0.68 3.80 23.52
C ASN A 233 -0.47 5.27 23.92
N HIS A 234 -0.34 5.60 25.20
CA HIS A 234 0.01 6.94 25.66
C HIS A 234 1.42 7.33 25.21
N ASP A 235 2.40 6.41 25.36
CA ASP A 235 3.78 6.64 24.91
C ASP A 235 3.83 6.86 23.37
N ALA A 236 2.99 6.15 22.61
CA ALA A 236 2.87 6.32 21.16
C ALA A 236 2.27 7.68 20.75
N ILE A 237 1.30 8.19 21.52
CA ILE A 237 0.73 9.53 21.31
C ILE A 237 1.80 10.60 21.53
N ASP A 238 2.55 10.51 22.65
CA ASP A 238 3.61 11.47 22.95
C ASP A 238 4.72 11.43 21.88
N ALA A 239 5.19 10.25 21.52
CA ALA A 239 6.23 10.07 20.50
C ALA A 239 5.79 10.58 19.12
N GLY A 240 4.53 10.33 18.73
CA GLY A 240 3.97 10.80 17.46
C GLY A 240 3.95 12.33 17.34
N ALA A 241 3.74 13.05 18.45
CA ALA A 241 3.82 14.50 18.47
C ALA A 241 5.26 15.01 18.49
N GLN A 242 6.22 14.28 19.08
CA GLN A 242 7.57 14.75 19.33
C GLN A 242 8.58 14.37 18.23
N GLN A 243 8.40 13.25 17.54
CA GLN A 243 9.38 12.70 16.61
C GLN A 243 9.10 13.03 15.12
N ILE A 244 8.31 14.06 14.86
CA ILE A 244 8.10 14.60 13.52
C ILE A 244 9.34 15.36 13.08
N VAL A 245 9.82 15.09 11.87
CA VAL A 245 10.97 15.77 11.29
C VAL A 245 10.48 16.68 10.17
N LYS A 246 10.79 17.98 10.24
CA LYS A 246 10.57 18.91 9.13
C LYS A 246 11.68 18.73 8.11
N VAL A 247 11.31 18.55 6.86
CA VAL A 247 12.26 18.44 5.76
C VAL A 247 12.53 19.81 5.18
N GLU A 248 13.81 20.20 5.15
CA GLU A 248 14.24 21.40 4.44
C GLU A 248 14.27 21.09 2.94
N VAL A 249 13.34 21.69 2.18
CA VAL A 249 13.16 21.42 0.75
C VAL A 249 14.28 22.13 -0.03
N PRO A 250 15.14 21.37 -0.76
CA PRO A 250 16.21 21.98 -1.54
C PRO A 250 15.66 22.78 -2.74
N GLU A 251 16.24 23.94 -3.05
CA GLU A 251 15.89 24.71 -4.25
C GLU A 251 16.11 23.92 -5.56
N SER A 252 17.04 22.97 -5.56
CA SER A 252 17.29 22.07 -6.69
C SER A 252 16.06 21.27 -7.12
N TRP A 253 15.13 20.99 -6.19
CA TRP A 253 13.92 20.23 -6.47
C TRP A 253 13.00 20.92 -7.48
N LYS A 254 13.05 22.24 -7.63
CA LYS A 254 12.31 22.96 -8.68
C LYS A 254 12.70 22.54 -10.09
N ASN A 255 13.94 22.02 -10.26
CA ASN A 255 14.47 21.59 -11.53
C ASN A 255 14.47 20.06 -11.69
N ALA A 256 13.87 19.33 -10.74
CA ALA A 256 13.79 17.89 -10.80
C ALA A 256 13.02 17.42 -12.06
N GLN A 257 13.54 16.40 -12.72
CA GLN A 257 12.93 15.86 -13.94
C GLN A 257 11.87 14.83 -13.57
N SER A 258 10.73 14.89 -14.24
CA SER A 258 9.68 13.89 -14.06
C SER A 258 10.13 12.53 -14.57
N GLU A 259 9.79 11.50 -13.84
CA GLU A 259 10.02 10.08 -14.18
C GLU A 259 8.73 9.46 -14.68
N ASP A 260 8.82 8.52 -15.62
CA ASP A 260 7.69 7.65 -15.92
C ASP A 260 7.64 6.53 -14.86
N LEU A 261 6.63 6.58 -14.02
CA LEU A 261 6.38 5.60 -12.96
C LEU A 261 5.43 4.48 -13.43
N SER A 262 5.07 4.42 -14.71
CA SER A 262 4.26 3.34 -15.24
C SER A 262 5.05 2.03 -15.25
N VAL A 263 4.47 0.99 -14.64
CA VAL A 263 5.02 -0.35 -14.75
C VAL A 263 4.56 -0.92 -16.08
N LYS A 264 5.50 -1.20 -16.98
CA LYS A 264 5.25 -1.87 -18.26
C LYS A 264 5.83 -3.26 -18.21
N HIS A 265 5.07 -4.22 -18.72
CA HIS A 265 5.48 -5.62 -18.84
C HIS A 265 5.75 -5.93 -20.30
N ASP A 266 6.88 -6.61 -20.55
CA ASP A 266 7.27 -7.05 -21.88
C ASP A 266 6.45 -8.25 -22.32
N GLY A 267 6.23 -8.37 -23.63
CA GLY A 267 5.48 -9.45 -24.24
C GLY A 267 4.41 -8.95 -25.21
N GLU A 268 3.66 -9.89 -25.76
CA GLU A 268 2.61 -9.63 -26.74
C GLU A 268 1.32 -10.38 -26.37
N GLY A 269 0.20 -9.87 -26.84
CA GLY A 269 -1.12 -10.50 -26.75
C GLY A 269 -2.03 -9.92 -25.70
N LYS A 270 -3.29 -10.35 -25.74
CA LYS A 270 -4.42 -9.76 -24.99
C LYS A 270 -4.15 -9.62 -23.49
N LEU A 271 -3.40 -10.55 -22.89
CA LEU A 271 -3.06 -10.47 -21.45
C LEU A 271 -2.12 -9.29 -21.15
N ILE A 272 -1.05 -9.17 -21.92
CA ILE A 272 -0.06 -8.10 -21.70
C ILE A 272 -0.65 -6.74 -22.04
N ASP A 273 -1.44 -6.64 -23.13
CA ASP A 273 -2.18 -5.42 -23.47
C ASP A 273 -3.11 -5.01 -22.33
N TYR A 274 -3.88 -5.96 -21.76
CA TYR A 274 -4.75 -5.68 -20.62
C TYR A 274 -3.98 -5.22 -19.40
N VAL A 275 -2.87 -5.89 -19.08
CA VAL A 275 -2.03 -5.54 -17.92
C VAL A 275 -1.45 -4.13 -18.06
N ASN A 276 -0.92 -3.82 -19.23
CA ASN A 276 -0.28 -2.52 -19.47
C ASN A 276 -1.27 -1.36 -19.61
N ASP A 277 -2.41 -1.57 -20.26
CA ASP A 277 -3.29 -0.47 -20.65
C ASP A 277 -4.52 -0.31 -19.73
N VAL A 278 -4.88 -1.37 -18.99
CA VAL A 278 -6.05 -1.35 -18.10
C VAL A 278 -5.63 -1.59 -16.65
N LEU A 279 -5.06 -2.77 -16.35
CA LEU A 279 -4.78 -3.18 -14.97
C LEU A 279 -3.75 -2.26 -14.29
N GLY A 280 -2.64 -1.97 -14.96
CA GLY A 280 -1.58 -1.10 -14.45
C GLY A 280 -2.10 0.29 -14.07
N PRO A 281 -2.76 1.03 -14.98
CA PRO A 281 -3.38 2.31 -14.64
C PRO A 281 -4.42 2.23 -13.51
N ILE A 282 -5.25 1.18 -13.45
CA ILE A 282 -6.22 0.99 -12.36
C ILE A 282 -5.49 0.78 -11.04
N ASN A 283 -4.47 -0.08 -11.00
CA ASN A 283 -3.67 -0.32 -9.79
C ASN A 283 -2.91 0.92 -9.32
N GLN A 284 -2.60 1.86 -10.21
CA GLN A 284 -2.02 3.17 -9.88
C GLN A 284 -3.05 4.26 -9.56
N PHE A 285 -4.32 3.89 -9.38
CA PHE A 285 -5.43 4.83 -9.09
C PHE A 285 -5.68 5.86 -10.22
N ARG A 286 -5.28 5.51 -11.46
CA ARG A 286 -5.46 6.33 -12.67
C ARG A 286 -6.58 5.82 -13.59
N GLY A 287 -7.34 4.82 -13.16
CA GLY A 287 -8.44 4.24 -13.95
C GLY A 287 -9.52 5.25 -14.37
N MET A 288 -9.71 6.32 -13.57
CA MET A 288 -10.65 7.42 -13.91
C MET A 288 -10.26 8.17 -15.18
N GLN A 289 -8.99 8.16 -15.56
CA GLN A 289 -8.44 8.86 -16.71
C GLN A 289 -8.54 8.04 -18.01
N LEU A 290 -8.79 6.73 -17.90
CA LEU A 290 -8.86 5.85 -19.06
C LEU A 290 -10.03 6.22 -19.96
N PRO A 291 -9.79 6.38 -21.29
CA PRO A 291 -10.87 6.66 -22.24
C PRO A 291 -11.73 5.42 -22.47
N VAL A 292 -12.93 5.62 -22.99
CA VAL A 292 -13.89 4.54 -23.28
C VAL A 292 -13.32 3.52 -24.25
N SER A 293 -12.57 3.97 -25.27
CA SER A 293 -11.92 3.09 -26.27
C SER A 293 -10.97 2.05 -25.66
N THR A 294 -10.35 2.35 -24.53
CA THR A 294 -9.47 1.38 -23.80
C THR A 294 -10.22 0.07 -23.49
N PHE A 295 -11.54 0.13 -23.29
CA PHE A 295 -12.35 -1.03 -22.93
C PHE A 295 -13.01 -1.71 -24.14
N GLU A 296 -12.72 -1.29 -25.38
CA GLU A 296 -13.33 -1.86 -26.58
C GLU A 296 -13.08 -3.38 -26.71
N ALA A 297 -11.87 -3.83 -26.40
CA ALA A 297 -11.52 -5.25 -26.42
C ALA A 297 -12.14 -6.07 -25.27
N TYR A 298 -12.77 -5.40 -24.29
CA TYR A 298 -13.28 -5.97 -23.03
C TYR A 298 -14.77 -5.64 -22.80
N GLN A 299 -15.54 -5.42 -23.87
CA GLN A 299 -16.96 -4.99 -23.81
C GLN A 299 -17.86 -5.96 -23.01
N THR A 300 -17.53 -7.22 -22.97
CA THR A 300 -18.25 -8.25 -22.20
C THR A 300 -17.90 -8.29 -20.73
N GLY A 301 -16.91 -7.49 -20.29
CA GLY A 301 -16.37 -7.53 -18.93
C GLY A 301 -15.42 -8.69 -18.68
N GLU A 302 -15.03 -9.42 -19.72
CA GLU A 302 -14.09 -10.54 -19.62
C GLU A 302 -12.67 -10.02 -19.38
N VAL A 303 -12.06 -10.50 -18.29
CA VAL A 303 -10.67 -10.21 -17.93
C VAL A 303 -9.78 -11.38 -18.39
N PRO A 304 -8.64 -11.14 -19.04
CA PRO A 304 -7.72 -12.20 -19.43
C PRO A 304 -7.25 -13.03 -18.24
N LEU A 305 -7.23 -14.35 -18.39
CA LEU A 305 -6.73 -15.26 -17.37
C LEU A 305 -5.25 -15.03 -17.09
N GLY A 306 -4.85 -15.14 -15.82
CA GLY A 306 -3.46 -14.94 -15.39
C GLY A 306 -3.10 -13.49 -15.07
N SER A 307 -4.01 -12.53 -15.21
CA SER A 307 -3.75 -11.10 -14.92
C SER A 307 -3.34 -10.85 -13.46
N SER A 308 -3.81 -11.65 -12.52
CA SER A 308 -3.45 -11.54 -11.09
C SER A 308 -1.95 -11.73 -10.81
N ALA A 309 -1.23 -12.45 -11.66
CA ALA A 309 0.22 -12.63 -11.55
C ALA A 309 1.00 -11.30 -11.63
N PHE A 310 0.39 -10.27 -12.22
CA PHE A 310 0.98 -8.95 -12.40
C PHE A 310 0.62 -7.94 -11.29
N GLU A 311 -0.17 -8.36 -10.30
CA GLU A 311 -0.54 -7.51 -9.17
C GLU A 311 0.50 -7.54 -8.03
N LYS A 312 1.75 -7.28 -8.30
CA LYS A 312 2.85 -7.29 -7.33
C LYS A 312 2.81 -6.06 -6.41
N ARG A 313 1.93 -6.06 -5.40
CA ARG A 313 1.62 -4.86 -4.59
C ARG A 313 2.67 -4.46 -3.56
N GLY A 314 3.50 -5.39 -3.07
CA GLY A 314 4.55 -5.13 -2.08
C GLY A 314 4.02 -4.52 -0.77
N ILE A 315 2.93 -5.06 -0.22
CA ILE A 315 2.22 -4.48 0.92
C ILE A 315 2.79 -4.86 2.29
N ALA A 316 3.62 -5.90 2.37
CA ALA A 316 4.20 -6.35 3.62
C ALA A 316 5.14 -5.30 4.24
N ILE A 317 5.21 -5.23 5.55
CA ILE A 317 6.25 -4.50 6.29
C ILE A 317 7.44 -5.45 6.53
N ASP A 318 7.15 -6.68 6.92
CA ASP A 318 8.15 -7.73 7.08
C ASP A 318 7.78 -8.91 6.17
N VAL A 319 8.80 -9.51 5.53
CA VAL A 319 8.67 -10.68 4.65
C VAL A 319 9.47 -11.85 5.19
N PRO A 320 9.10 -13.12 4.90
CA PRO A 320 9.86 -14.25 5.38
C PRO A 320 11.16 -14.42 4.59
N VAL A 321 12.27 -14.57 5.30
CA VAL A 321 13.56 -14.98 4.75
C VAL A 321 13.83 -16.43 5.18
N TRP A 322 14.16 -17.29 4.20
CA TRP A 322 14.39 -18.71 4.42
C TRP A 322 15.86 -19.00 4.75
N ASN A 323 16.05 -19.80 5.81
CA ASN A 323 17.33 -20.37 6.19
C ASN A 323 17.39 -21.85 5.78
N ASN A 324 18.16 -22.12 4.73
CA ASN A 324 18.34 -23.45 4.17
C ASN A 324 19.09 -24.43 5.10
N GLU A 325 19.96 -23.95 6.01
CA GLU A 325 20.76 -24.83 6.87
C GLU A 325 19.92 -25.55 7.93
N THR A 326 18.80 -24.96 8.33
CA THR A 326 17.97 -25.49 9.42
C THR A 326 16.64 -26.05 8.95
N CYS A 327 16.24 -25.80 7.70
CA CYS A 327 14.98 -26.27 7.12
C CYS A 327 14.93 -27.79 7.02
N ILE A 328 13.78 -28.38 7.39
CA ILE A 328 13.53 -29.83 7.34
C ILE A 328 12.60 -30.24 6.17
N GLU A 329 12.35 -29.34 5.23
CA GLU A 329 11.53 -29.57 4.04
C GLU A 329 10.10 -30.11 4.32
N CYS A 330 9.49 -29.72 5.42
CA CYS A 330 8.15 -30.24 5.80
C CYS A 330 7.01 -29.67 4.96
N GLY A 331 7.19 -28.51 4.31
CA GLY A 331 6.19 -27.85 3.46
C GLY A 331 5.09 -27.09 4.21
N ASN A 332 5.09 -27.05 5.56
CA ASN A 332 4.04 -26.41 6.34
C ASN A 332 3.90 -24.90 6.04
N CYS A 333 5.01 -24.20 5.81
CA CYS A 333 5.01 -22.77 5.49
C CYS A 333 4.31 -22.48 4.16
N SER A 334 4.53 -23.33 3.14
CA SER A 334 3.86 -23.25 1.86
C SER A 334 2.36 -23.58 2.00
N TYR A 335 2.04 -24.64 2.75
CA TYR A 335 0.66 -25.10 2.93
C TYR A 335 -0.26 -24.07 3.61
N VAL A 336 0.24 -23.31 4.58
CA VAL A 336 -0.58 -22.33 5.32
C VAL A 336 -0.57 -20.93 4.71
N CYS A 337 0.24 -20.69 3.69
CA CYS A 337 0.34 -19.36 3.10
C CYS A 337 -0.98 -18.98 2.41
N PRO A 338 -1.72 -17.96 2.88
CA PRO A 338 -3.03 -17.62 2.33
C PRO A 338 -2.95 -17.04 0.91
N HIS A 339 -1.77 -16.55 0.50
CA HIS A 339 -1.51 -15.97 -0.82
C HIS A 339 -0.61 -16.83 -1.68
N ALA A 340 -0.31 -18.07 -1.24
CA ALA A 340 0.56 -18.99 -1.98
C ALA A 340 1.94 -18.42 -2.36
N CYS A 341 2.43 -17.42 -1.59
CA CYS A 341 3.70 -16.74 -1.85
C CYS A 341 4.92 -17.63 -1.64
N ILE A 342 4.79 -18.75 -0.92
CA ILE A 342 5.89 -19.64 -0.58
C ILE A 342 5.72 -20.97 -1.32
N ARG A 343 6.73 -21.34 -2.10
CA ARG A 343 6.71 -22.55 -2.93
C ARG A 343 8.00 -23.35 -2.77
N PRO A 344 7.95 -24.63 -2.37
CA PRO A 344 9.11 -25.50 -2.44
C PRO A 344 9.36 -25.92 -3.88
N VAL A 345 10.62 -25.90 -4.29
CA VAL A 345 11.06 -26.28 -5.63
C VAL A 345 12.22 -27.24 -5.54
N ILE A 346 12.20 -28.28 -6.35
CA ILE A 346 13.29 -29.22 -6.53
C ILE A 346 14.02 -28.88 -7.84
N LEU A 347 15.35 -28.75 -7.75
CA LEU A 347 16.21 -28.40 -8.87
C LEU A 347 17.13 -29.54 -9.23
N THR A 348 17.45 -29.69 -10.51
CA THR A 348 18.60 -30.45 -11.00
C THR A 348 19.87 -29.60 -10.80
N LYS A 349 21.04 -30.23 -11.02
CA LYS A 349 22.30 -29.48 -10.99
C LYS A 349 22.37 -28.41 -12.06
N GLU A 350 21.89 -28.69 -13.26
CA GLU A 350 21.85 -27.74 -14.38
C GLU A 350 20.96 -26.54 -14.08
N GLU A 351 19.76 -26.78 -13.52
CA GLU A 351 18.84 -25.69 -13.13
C GLU A 351 19.43 -24.84 -11.99
N LEU A 352 20.19 -25.45 -11.08
CA LEU A 352 20.86 -24.72 -10.00
C LEU A 352 22.00 -23.85 -10.55
N ASP A 353 22.77 -24.35 -11.53
CA ASP A 353 23.89 -23.63 -12.13
C ASP A 353 23.42 -22.42 -12.98
N ASN A 354 22.20 -22.47 -13.49
CA ASN A 354 21.57 -21.38 -14.24
C ASN A 354 20.73 -20.43 -13.37
N ALA A 355 20.67 -20.67 -12.05
CA ALA A 355 19.85 -19.86 -11.15
C ALA A 355 20.45 -18.46 -10.90
N PRO A 356 19.62 -17.46 -10.56
CA PRO A 356 20.08 -16.13 -10.18
C PRO A 356 21.10 -16.16 -9.03
N GLU A 357 21.99 -15.18 -9.01
CA GLU A 357 23.02 -15.05 -7.96
C GLU A 357 22.38 -14.99 -6.56
N GLY A 358 23.02 -15.62 -5.60
CA GLY A 358 22.58 -15.62 -4.22
C GLY A 358 21.36 -16.50 -3.93
N ILE A 359 21.00 -17.42 -4.84
CA ILE A 359 19.94 -18.39 -4.55
C ILE A 359 20.35 -19.26 -3.36
N ARG A 360 19.45 -19.45 -2.40
CA ARG A 360 19.64 -20.36 -1.28
C ARG A 360 19.10 -21.73 -1.63
N TYR A 361 19.88 -22.78 -1.33
CA TYR A 361 19.49 -24.16 -1.57
C TYR A 361 20.13 -25.11 -0.54
N GLN A 362 19.62 -26.34 -0.48
CA GLN A 362 20.22 -27.46 0.25
C GLN A 362 20.07 -28.73 -0.59
N ASN A 363 20.81 -29.79 -0.24
CA ASN A 363 20.58 -31.10 -0.86
C ASN A 363 19.15 -31.57 -0.51
N ALA A 364 18.40 -32.02 -1.51
CA ALA A 364 17.01 -32.40 -1.29
C ALA A 364 16.95 -33.68 -0.45
N MET A 365 16.16 -33.63 0.65
CA MET A 365 16.00 -34.79 1.52
C MET A 365 15.26 -35.92 0.78
N GLN A 366 15.85 -37.14 0.81
CA GLN A 366 15.32 -38.35 0.18
C GLN A 366 15.33 -38.35 -1.38
N LEU A 367 16.04 -37.42 -2.01
CA LEU A 367 16.19 -37.29 -3.45
C LEU A 367 17.67 -37.09 -3.79
N ASP A 368 18.38 -38.18 -4.10
CA ASP A 368 19.81 -38.11 -4.43
C ASP A 368 20.00 -37.38 -5.78
N GLY A 369 20.98 -36.47 -5.84
CA GLY A 369 21.31 -35.70 -7.03
C GLY A 369 20.42 -34.50 -7.29
N TYR A 370 19.45 -34.20 -6.40
CA TYR A 370 18.59 -33.02 -6.48
C TYR A 370 18.87 -32.01 -5.36
N TYR A 371 18.45 -30.79 -5.60
CA TYR A 371 18.55 -29.67 -4.67
C TYR A 371 17.17 -29.12 -4.35
N TYR A 372 17.00 -28.68 -3.11
CA TYR A 372 15.78 -28.07 -2.63
C TYR A 372 15.99 -26.58 -2.42
N ALA A 373 15.06 -25.78 -2.94
CA ALA A 373 14.99 -24.34 -2.70
C ALA A 373 13.57 -23.93 -2.31
N MET A 374 13.46 -22.76 -1.67
CA MET A 374 12.18 -22.16 -1.33
C MET A 374 12.01 -20.87 -2.11
N ALA A 375 11.08 -20.89 -3.04
CA ALA A 375 10.65 -19.69 -3.77
C ALA A 375 9.73 -18.85 -2.88
N ILE A 376 10.03 -17.56 -2.71
CA ILE A 376 9.24 -16.64 -1.90
C ILE A 376 8.90 -15.39 -2.72
N SER A 377 7.61 -15.21 -3.08
CA SER A 377 7.13 -13.98 -3.71
C SER A 377 6.93 -12.91 -2.64
N VAL A 378 7.89 -12.01 -2.53
CA VAL A 378 7.89 -10.96 -1.50
C VAL A 378 6.88 -9.85 -1.82
N TYR A 379 6.62 -9.59 -3.10
CA TYR A 379 5.62 -8.59 -3.52
C TYR A 379 4.17 -9.07 -3.38
N ASP A 380 3.93 -10.39 -3.32
CA ASP A 380 2.60 -10.97 -3.05
C ASP A 380 2.40 -11.24 -1.54
N CYS A 381 3.47 -11.18 -0.75
CA CYS A 381 3.41 -11.41 0.68
C CYS A 381 2.64 -10.29 1.41
N THR A 382 1.79 -10.67 2.37
CA THR A 382 1.05 -9.71 3.23
C THR A 382 1.70 -9.50 4.60
N GLY A 383 2.83 -10.17 4.89
CA GLY A 383 3.52 -10.02 6.16
C GLY A 383 2.79 -10.64 7.36
N CYS A 384 1.85 -11.57 7.14
CA CYS A 384 1.00 -12.13 8.21
C CYS A 384 1.75 -13.01 9.22
N GLY A 385 2.98 -13.48 8.93
CA GLY A 385 3.80 -14.28 9.82
C GLY A 385 3.36 -15.74 10.00
N SER A 386 2.26 -16.20 9.38
CA SER A 386 1.73 -17.56 9.54
C SER A 386 2.76 -18.64 9.21
N CYS A 387 3.59 -18.42 8.19
CA CYS A 387 4.65 -19.34 7.78
C CYS A 387 5.73 -19.56 8.86
N ALA A 388 6.16 -18.48 9.51
CA ALA A 388 7.12 -18.55 10.61
C ALA A 388 6.50 -19.18 11.87
N ASN A 389 5.24 -18.89 12.16
CA ASN A 389 4.51 -19.39 13.33
C ASN A 389 4.25 -20.90 13.28
N VAL A 390 4.00 -21.47 12.09
CA VAL A 390 3.76 -22.92 11.96
C VAL A 390 5.04 -23.74 11.76
N CYS A 391 6.17 -23.09 11.60
CA CYS A 391 7.45 -23.76 11.34
C CYS A 391 7.87 -24.62 12.56
N PRO A 392 7.97 -25.95 12.44
CA PRO A 392 8.33 -26.79 13.56
C PRO A 392 9.75 -26.55 14.05
N VAL A 393 10.67 -26.09 13.20
CA VAL A 393 12.04 -25.72 13.59
C VAL A 393 12.04 -24.47 14.47
N ASN A 394 11.28 -23.46 14.08
CA ASN A 394 11.11 -22.23 14.85
C ASN A 394 10.51 -22.53 16.23
N ASN A 395 9.47 -23.36 16.27
CA ASN A 395 8.74 -23.69 17.49
C ASN A 395 9.55 -24.56 18.44
N ALA A 396 10.44 -25.39 17.92
CA ALA A 396 11.29 -26.24 18.76
C ALA A 396 12.35 -25.44 19.54
N GLY A 397 12.77 -24.28 19.05
CA GLY A 397 13.74 -23.39 19.68
C GLY A 397 15.15 -24.00 19.90
N LYS A 398 15.44 -25.13 19.25
CA LYS A 398 16.70 -25.87 19.43
C LYS A 398 17.79 -25.51 18.42
N LYS A 399 17.40 -24.86 17.32
CA LYS A 399 18.29 -24.41 16.24
C LYS A 399 17.92 -22.98 15.86
N ALA A 400 18.76 -22.36 15.03
CA ALA A 400 18.38 -21.10 14.38
C ALA A 400 17.06 -21.27 13.62
N PRO A 401 16.20 -20.25 13.60
CA PRO A 401 14.94 -20.31 12.88
C PRO A 401 15.12 -20.64 11.38
N ALA A 402 14.23 -21.48 10.83
CA ALA A 402 14.21 -21.79 9.40
C ALA A 402 13.51 -20.72 8.57
N LEU A 403 12.66 -19.89 9.20
CA LEU A 403 12.02 -18.73 8.60
C LEU A 403 12.06 -17.56 9.58
N VAL A 404 12.61 -16.44 9.14
CA VAL A 404 12.67 -15.20 9.91
C VAL A 404 11.86 -14.12 9.17
N MET A 405 10.95 -13.44 9.87
CA MET A 405 10.31 -12.25 9.33
C MET A 405 11.31 -11.10 9.42
N THR A 406 11.63 -10.52 8.26
CA THR A 406 12.65 -9.47 8.09
C THR A 406 12.01 -8.30 7.35
N SER A 407 12.45 -7.07 7.63
CA SER A 407 11.94 -5.87 6.96
C SER A 407 11.95 -6.02 5.44
N PHE A 408 10.88 -5.57 4.80
CA PHE A 408 10.81 -5.51 3.35
C PHE A 408 11.55 -4.25 2.88
N ASP A 409 12.75 -4.46 2.37
CA ASP A 409 13.69 -3.45 1.87
C ASP A 409 14.27 -3.90 0.51
N ASP A 410 15.21 -3.14 -0.02
CA ASP A 410 15.82 -3.41 -1.33
C ASP A 410 16.55 -4.75 -1.38
N GLU A 411 17.12 -5.21 -0.25
CA GLU A 411 17.80 -6.51 -0.20
C GLU A 411 16.80 -7.67 -0.23
N THR A 412 15.72 -7.56 0.55
CA THR A 412 14.67 -8.58 0.55
C THR A 412 13.84 -8.57 -0.73
N ALA A 413 13.74 -7.43 -1.42
CA ALA A 413 13.09 -7.31 -2.72
C ALA A 413 13.74 -8.19 -3.79
N LYS A 414 15.05 -8.43 -3.73
CA LYS A 414 15.80 -9.32 -4.65
C LYS A 414 15.33 -10.78 -4.60
N GLU A 415 14.63 -11.20 -3.56
CA GLU A 415 14.04 -12.55 -3.50
C GLU A 415 12.96 -12.77 -4.56
N GLN A 416 12.35 -11.69 -5.11
CA GLN A 416 11.36 -11.82 -6.18
C GLN A 416 11.96 -12.39 -7.47
N GLU A 417 13.15 -11.96 -7.89
CA GLU A 417 13.84 -12.50 -9.07
C GLU A 417 14.08 -14.00 -8.92
N LYS A 418 14.51 -14.44 -7.74
CA LYS A 418 14.70 -15.86 -7.42
C LYS A 418 13.38 -16.63 -7.46
N TYR A 419 12.30 -16.03 -6.94
CA TYR A 419 10.96 -16.61 -7.04
C TYR A 419 10.54 -16.80 -8.49
N ASP A 420 10.67 -15.76 -9.31
CA ASP A 420 10.22 -15.76 -10.71
C ASP A 420 10.98 -16.83 -11.52
N TYR A 421 12.27 -17.02 -11.26
CA TYR A 421 13.05 -18.12 -11.83
C TYR A 421 12.54 -19.49 -11.36
N LEU A 422 12.41 -19.70 -10.07
CA LEU A 422 12.11 -21.00 -9.47
C LEU A 422 10.71 -21.53 -9.83
N VAL A 423 9.72 -20.65 -9.94
CA VAL A 423 8.34 -21.08 -10.24
C VAL A 423 8.13 -21.50 -11.69
N GLN A 424 9.00 -21.05 -12.60
CA GLN A 424 8.96 -21.42 -14.01
C GLN A 424 9.52 -22.83 -14.29
N LEU A 425 10.34 -23.37 -13.37
CA LEU A 425 10.95 -24.69 -13.55
C LEU A 425 9.89 -25.78 -13.64
N ALA A 426 10.08 -26.72 -14.58
CA ALA A 426 9.14 -27.81 -14.80
C ALA A 426 9.03 -28.74 -13.57
N GLU A 427 7.84 -29.28 -13.34
CA GLU A 427 7.65 -30.36 -12.37
C GLU A 427 8.42 -31.61 -12.81
N LYS A 428 8.91 -32.36 -11.85
CA LYS A 428 9.70 -33.59 -12.08
C LYS A 428 8.89 -34.80 -11.65
N GLN A 429 8.60 -35.69 -12.60
CA GLN A 429 7.73 -36.83 -12.36
C GLN A 429 8.25 -37.74 -11.23
N GLU A 430 9.55 -37.97 -11.16
CA GLU A 430 10.17 -38.77 -10.09
C GLU A 430 9.97 -38.16 -8.69
N VAL A 431 9.89 -36.84 -8.57
CA VAL A 431 9.55 -36.15 -7.31
C VAL A 431 8.09 -36.38 -6.95
N LEU A 432 7.20 -36.29 -7.94
CA LEU A 432 5.77 -36.50 -7.76
C LEU A 432 5.45 -37.94 -7.40
N ASP A 433 6.17 -38.89 -7.96
CA ASP A 433 6.02 -40.33 -7.67
C ASP A 433 6.57 -40.69 -6.28
N LYS A 434 7.64 -40.03 -5.87
CA LYS A 434 8.30 -40.26 -4.56
C LYS A 434 7.44 -39.80 -3.39
N PHE A 435 6.80 -38.64 -3.50
CA PHE A 435 6.05 -38.01 -2.41
C PHE A 435 4.55 -38.11 -2.62
N LYS A 436 3.85 -38.78 -1.69
CA LYS A 436 2.39 -38.96 -1.77
C LYS A 436 1.68 -37.63 -1.67
N ILE A 437 0.72 -37.37 -2.59
CA ILE A 437 -0.13 -36.16 -2.61
C ILE A 437 -0.94 -35.99 -1.31
N SER A 438 -1.22 -37.06 -0.58
CA SER A 438 -1.94 -37.01 0.70
C SER A 438 -1.09 -36.48 1.87
N THR A 439 0.17 -36.16 1.66
CA THR A 439 1.04 -35.52 2.65
C THR A 439 1.21 -34.04 2.32
N VAL A 440 1.44 -33.20 3.35
CA VAL A 440 1.72 -31.78 3.15
C VAL A 440 2.87 -31.59 2.17
N LYS A 441 4.03 -32.22 2.43
CA LYS A 441 5.21 -32.13 1.55
C LYS A 441 4.90 -32.53 0.10
N GLY A 442 4.24 -33.66 -0.11
CA GLY A 442 3.94 -34.17 -1.45
C GLY A 442 2.90 -33.31 -2.20
N SER A 443 1.91 -32.74 -1.49
CA SER A 443 0.95 -31.83 -2.09
C SER A 443 1.60 -30.53 -2.58
N GLN A 444 2.59 -30.01 -1.82
CA GLN A 444 3.23 -28.74 -2.15
C GLN A 444 4.22 -28.85 -3.33
N PHE A 445 4.82 -30.03 -3.59
CA PHE A 445 5.63 -30.24 -4.78
C PHE A 445 4.84 -30.28 -6.09
N ARG A 446 3.51 -30.43 -6.03
CA ARG A 446 2.63 -30.38 -7.21
C ARG A 446 2.25 -28.96 -7.60
N LYS A 447 2.95 -27.96 -7.05
CA LYS A 447 2.75 -26.53 -7.34
C LYS A 447 1.27 -26.17 -7.42
N PRO A 448 0.48 -26.34 -6.33
CA PRO A 448 -0.92 -25.95 -6.35
C PRO A 448 -0.98 -24.46 -6.67
N TYR A 449 -1.42 -24.13 -7.88
CA TYR A 449 -1.69 -22.75 -8.27
C TYR A 449 -2.98 -22.35 -7.59
N LEU A 450 -2.86 -21.55 -6.55
CA LEU A 450 -3.96 -20.80 -6.02
C LEU A 450 -3.76 -19.38 -6.59
N GLU A 451 -4.42 -19.11 -7.70
CA GLU A 451 -4.53 -17.75 -8.20
C GLU A 451 -5.53 -17.03 -7.31
N PHE A 452 -5.03 -16.20 -6.43
CA PHE A 452 -5.86 -15.24 -5.71
C PHE A 452 -5.79 -13.92 -6.46
N SER A 453 -6.91 -13.51 -6.96
CA SER A 453 -7.15 -12.15 -7.42
C SER A 453 -7.39 -11.22 -6.23
#